data_3d446b33da84749f1b78f5bb7e65498b
#
_entry.id   3d446b33da84749f1b78f5bb7e65498b
#
_cell.length_a   1.000
_cell.length_b   1.000
_cell.length_c   1.000
_cell.angle_alpha   90.00
_cell.angle_beta   90.00
_cell.angle_gamma   90.00
#
_symmetry.space_group_name_H-M   'P 1'
#
loop_
_entity.id
_entity.type
_entity.pdbx_description
1 polymer ?
#
loop_
_entity_poly.entity_id
_entity_poly.type
_entity_poly.pdbx_seq_one_letter_code
_entity_poly.pdbx_strand_id
1 'polypeptide(L)'
;MTIFEALRHDHDTQRELIDKLIETSGDTKTRHALLEKLKHELQEHAKFEERYFYDPLIFKDLTQEKARHSIAEHHDIDELIEELESTDMSSPAWLATAKKLHHKVHHHLDEEEQEVFQLAGRALSDKQKHDLAQKYDANMH
;
A
#
# COMPACT_ATOMS: atom_id res chain seq x y z
N MET A 1 -13.40 -11.59 -10.72
CA MET A 1 -12.41 -11.16 -9.70
C MET A 1 -13.06 -10.16 -8.75
N THR A 2 -12.82 -10.34 -7.48
CA THR A 2 -13.29 -9.41 -6.44
C THR A 2 -12.27 -8.31 -6.20
N ILE A 3 -12.71 -7.21 -5.57
CA ILE A 3 -11.81 -6.14 -5.15
C ILE A 3 -10.69 -6.66 -4.22
N PHE A 4 -10.97 -7.65 -3.39
CA PHE A 4 -9.97 -8.24 -2.49
C PHE A 4 -8.84 -8.94 -3.25
N GLU A 5 -9.18 -9.69 -4.31
CA GLU A 5 -8.19 -10.34 -5.16
C GLU A 5 -7.35 -9.31 -5.92
N ALA A 6 -7.99 -8.27 -6.44
CA ALA A 6 -7.31 -7.20 -7.16
C ALA A 6 -6.31 -6.46 -6.26
N LEU A 7 -6.72 -6.12 -5.03
CA LEU A 7 -5.86 -5.44 -4.07
C LEU A 7 -4.70 -6.34 -3.63
N ARG A 8 -4.97 -7.62 -3.34
CA ARG A 8 -3.92 -8.57 -2.94
C ARG A 8 -2.84 -8.75 -4.00
N HIS A 9 -3.21 -8.73 -5.26
CA HIS A 9 -2.25 -8.81 -6.35
C HIS A 9 -1.22 -7.67 -6.27
N ASP A 10 -1.69 -6.46 -6.05
CA ASP A 10 -0.81 -5.30 -5.91
C ASP A 10 -0.04 -5.30 -4.59
N HIS A 11 -0.65 -5.81 -3.51
CA HIS A 11 0.04 -6.01 -2.23
C HIS A 11 1.27 -6.90 -2.38
N ASP A 12 1.15 -7.98 -3.13
CA ASP A 12 2.26 -8.90 -3.36
C ASP A 12 3.39 -8.21 -4.13
N THR A 13 3.07 -7.37 -5.11
CA THR A 13 4.04 -6.55 -5.82
C THR A 13 4.75 -5.59 -4.87
N GLN A 14 4.01 -4.93 -3.98
CA GLN A 14 4.59 -4.02 -2.99
C GLN A 14 5.52 -4.74 -2.02
N ARG A 15 5.13 -5.91 -1.53
CA ARG A 15 5.97 -6.72 -0.65
C ARG A 15 7.27 -7.12 -1.33
N GLU A 16 7.19 -7.55 -2.57
CA GLU A 16 8.37 -7.92 -3.35
C GLU A 16 9.32 -6.74 -3.54
N LEU A 17 8.80 -5.58 -3.89
CA LEU A 17 9.60 -4.39 -4.11
C LEU A 17 10.31 -3.90 -2.85
N ILE A 18 9.60 -3.85 -1.73
CA ILE A 18 10.22 -3.40 -0.47
C ILE A 18 11.24 -4.42 0.05
N ASP A 19 10.98 -5.70 -0.12
CA ASP A 19 11.93 -6.75 0.26
C ASP A 19 13.23 -6.63 -0.53
N LYS A 20 13.14 -6.38 -1.84
CA LYS A 20 14.32 -6.15 -2.69
C LYS A 20 15.06 -4.87 -2.31
N LEU A 21 14.32 -3.82 -1.99
CA LEU A 21 14.90 -2.52 -1.68
C LEU A 21 15.83 -2.58 -0.47
N ILE A 22 15.43 -3.27 0.60
CA ILE A 22 16.25 -3.36 1.82
C ILE A 22 17.48 -4.25 1.65
N GLU A 23 17.55 -5.03 0.58
CA GLU A 23 18.70 -5.86 0.24
C GLU A 23 19.77 -5.11 -0.59
N THR A 24 19.45 -3.90 -1.07
CA THR A 24 20.39 -3.07 -1.81
C THR A 24 21.40 -2.40 -0.88
N SER A 25 22.54 -1.96 -1.41
CA SER A 25 23.55 -1.25 -0.66
C SER A 25 24.12 -0.08 -1.44
N GLY A 26 24.38 1.01 -0.74
CA GLY A 26 25.03 2.20 -1.30
C GLY A 26 24.16 2.99 -2.29
N ASP A 27 24.74 4.05 -2.83
CA ASP A 27 24.10 4.87 -3.85
C ASP A 27 24.33 4.25 -5.24
N THR A 28 23.41 3.35 -5.61
CA THR A 28 23.49 2.59 -6.87
C THR A 28 22.26 2.83 -7.73
N LYS A 29 22.40 2.58 -9.04
CA LYS A 29 21.27 2.66 -9.97
C LYS A 29 20.16 1.70 -9.58
N THR A 30 20.49 0.52 -9.09
CA THR A 30 19.52 -0.48 -8.64
C THR A 30 18.68 0.05 -7.48
N ARG A 31 19.32 0.67 -6.47
CA ARG A 31 18.61 1.25 -5.33
C ARG A 31 17.69 2.39 -5.77
N HIS A 32 18.17 3.28 -6.64
CA HIS A 32 17.36 4.37 -7.18
C HIS A 32 16.14 3.84 -7.95
N ALA A 33 16.35 2.87 -8.83
CA ALA A 33 15.28 2.31 -9.67
C ALA A 33 14.21 1.61 -8.82
N LEU A 34 14.62 0.85 -7.81
CA LEU A 34 13.70 0.16 -6.92
C LEU A 34 12.89 1.14 -6.07
N LEU A 35 13.51 2.20 -5.55
CA LEU A 35 12.80 3.21 -4.78
C LEU A 35 11.75 3.93 -5.63
N GLU A 36 12.10 4.33 -6.86
CA GLU A 36 11.15 4.98 -7.77
C GLU A 36 9.97 4.07 -8.10
N LYS A 37 10.24 2.82 -8.38
CA LYS A 37 9.20 1.84 -8.70
C LYS A 37 8.29 1.58 -7.51
N LEU A 38 8.86 1.42 -6.31
CA LEU A 38 8.10 1.21 -5.08
C LEU A 38 7.24 2.43 -4.76
N LYS A 39 7.82 3.63 -4.86
CA LYS A 39 7.09 4.88 -4.64
C LYS A 39 5.87 4.97 -5.55
N HIS A 40 6.07 4.73 -6.84
CA HIS A 40 4.98 4.77 -7.83
C HIS A 40 3.87 3.76 -7.47
N GLU A 41 4.24 2.52 -7.19
CA GLU A 41 3.28 1.47 -6.82
C GLU A 41 2.51 1.82 -5.54
N LEU A 42 3.19 2.28 -4.50
CA LEU A 42 2.55 2.62 -3.23
C LEU A 42 1.61 3.81 -3.37
N GLN A 43 2.02 4.85 -4.07
CA GLN A 43 1.21 6.07 -4.22
C GLN A 43 0.00 5.85 -5.13
N GLU A 44 0.17 5.19 -6.25
CA GLU A 44 -0.95 4.89 -7.15
C GLU A 44 -1.94 3.91 -6.52
N HIS A 45 -1.42 2.87 -5.85
CA HIS A 45 -2.29 1.93 -5.14
C HIS A 45 -3.10 2.63 -4.05
N ALA A 46 -2.46 3.45 -3.20
CA ALA A 46 -3.15 4.18 -2.14
C ALA A 46 -4.25 5.09 -2.70
N LYS A 47 -3.94 5.81 -3.76
CA LYS A 47 -4.87 6.72 -4.42
C LYS A 47 -6.14 6.01 -4.90
N PHE A 48 -5.98 4.91 -5.62
CA PHE A 48 -7.13 4.20 -6.20
C PHE A 48 -7.82 3.29 -5.19
N GLU A 49 -7.09 2.75 -4.20
CA GLU A 49 -7.69 2.03 -3.09
C GLU A 49 -8.59 2.95 -2.27
N GLU A 50 -8.13 4.16 -1.95
CA GLU A 50 -8.95 5.13 -1.22
C GLU A 50 -10.18 5.53 -2.02
N ARG A 51 -10.01 5.75 -3.31
CA ARG A 51 -11.10 6.18 -4.19
C ARG A 51 -12.16 5.12 -4.42
N TYR A 52 -11.76 3.86 -4.62
CA TYR A 52 -12.70 2.82 -5.03
C TYR A 52 -13.03 1.82 -3.93
N PHE A 53 -12.13 1.59 -2.98
CA PHE A 53 -12.37 0.63 -1.90
C PHE A 53 -12.78 1.31 -0.60
N TYR A 54 -12.03 2.29 -0.13
CA TYR A 54 -12.31 2.93 1.14
C TYR A 54 -13.46 3.95 1.10
N ASP A 55 -13.67 4.62 -0.03
CA ASP A 55 -14.74 5.61 -0.14
C ASP A 55 -16.12 5.04 0.28
N PRO A 56 -16.57 3.90 -0.27
CA PRO A 56 -17.83 3.33 0.21
C PRO A 56 -17.79 2.81 1.65
N LEU A 57 -16.62 2.44 2.18
CA LEU A 57 -16.49 1.87 3.52
C LEU A 57 -16.48 2.93 4.61
N ILE A 58 -16.03 4.15 4.31
CA ILE A 58 -15.89 5.22 5.31
C ILE A 58 -17.24 5.71 5.83
N PHE A 59 -18.32 5.49 5.07
CA PHE A 59 -19.66 5.89 5.43
C PHE A 59 -20.47 4.81 6.15
N LYS A 60 -19.88 3.62 6.36
CA LYS A 60 -20.54 2.50 7.03
C LYS A 60 -20.00 2.33 8.44
N ASP A 61 -20.86 2.21 9.43
CA ASP A 61 -20.47 2.06 10.83
C ASP A 61 -19.54 0.87 11.05
N LEU A 62 -19.79 -0.25 10.36
CA LEU A 62 -19.00 -1.46 10.50
C LEU A 62 -17.53 -1.29 10.10
N THR A 63 -17.26 -0.45 9.11
CA THR A 63 -15.94 -0.34 8.47
C THR A 63 -15.27 1.01 8.61
N GLN A 64 -15.98 2.02 9.10
CA GLN A 64 -15.51 3.41 9.14
C GLN A 64 -14.17 3.57 9.87
N GLU A 65 -14.05 3.00 11.05
CA GLU A 65 -12.84 3.16 11.87
C GLU A 65 -11.62 2.52 11.20
N LYS A 66 -11.79 1.30 10.69
CA LYS A 66 -10.71 0.59 9.99
C LYS A 66 -10.30 1.29 8.69
N ALA A 67 -11.28 1.83 7.95
CA ALA A 67 -11.00 2.60 6.73
C ALA A 67 -10.17 3.85 7.06
N ARG A 68 -10.53 4.61 8.09
CA ARG A 68 -9.77 5.79 8.50
C ARG A 68 -8.37 5.45 8.95
N HIS A 69 -8.22 4.35 9.69
CA HIS A 69 -6.91 3.88 10.16
C HIS A 69 -6.00 3.54 8.98
N SER A 70 -6.51 2.79 7.99
CA SER A 70 -5.75 2.44 6.79
C SER A 70 -5.33 3.66 5.97
N ILE A 71 -6.22 4.64 5.83
CA ILE A 71 -5.90 5.88 5.12
C ILE A 71 -4.78 6.64 5.85
N ALA A 72 -4.85 6.69 7.19
CA ALA A 72 -3.79 7.32 8.00
C ALA A 72 -2.45 6.59 7.81
N GLU A 73 -2.46 5.27 7.69
CA GLU A 73 -1.24 4.50 7.44
C GLU A 73 -0.64 4.78 6.06
N HIS A 74 -1.46 5.04 5.05
CA HIS A 74 -0.97 5.47 3.73
C HIS A 74 -0.16 6.77 3.85
N HIS A 75 -0.63 7.70 4.69
CA HIS A 75 0.07 8.95 4.94
C HIS A 75 1.41 8.73 5.64
N ASP A 76 1.45 7.84 6.64
CA ASP A 76 2.68 7.48 7.35
C ASP A 76 3.71 6.86 6.39
N ILE A 77 3.26 6.03 5.46
CA ILE A 77 4.11 5.43 4.43
C ILE A 77 4.68 6.52 3.51
N ASP A 78 3.86 7.48 3.09
CA ASP A 78 4.32 8.60 2.27
C ASP A 78 5.40 9.42 2.98
N GLU A 79 5.26 9.66 4.28
CA GLU A 79 6.26 10.38 5.07
C GLU A 79 7.60 9.64 5.10
N LEU A 80 7.58 8.31 5.23
CA LEU A 80 8.81 7.50 5.19
C LEU A 80 9.47 7.55 3.81
N ILE A 81 8.70 7.56 2.74
CA ILE A 81 9.23 7.71 1.38
C ILE A 81 9.91 9.09 1.21
N GLU A 82 9.28 10.15 1.70
CA GLU A 82 9.85 11.50 1.66
C GLU A 82 11.17 11.56 2.44
N GLU A 83 11.23 10.90 3.59
CA GLU A 83 12.46 10.82 4.40
C GLU A 83 13.56 10.09 3.62
N LEU A 84 13.25 9.00 2.93
CA LEU A 84 14.21 8.30 2.08
C LEU A 84 14.72 9.18 0.95
N GLU A 85 13.85 9.97 0.33
CA GLU A 85 14.22 10.85 -0.76
C GLU A 85 15.13 12.01 -0.31
N SER A 86 15.03 12.41 0.95
CA SER A 86 15.82 13.49 1.52
C SER A 86 17.07 13.03 2.27
N THR A 87 17.33 11.74 2.31
CA THR A 87 18.47 11.14 3.01
C THR A 87 19.48 10.63 1.98
N ASP A 88 20.77 10.81 2.26
CA ASP A 88 21.84 10.26 1.41
C ASP A 88 21.74 8.74 1.34
N MET A 89 21.62 8.20 0.13
CA MET A 89 21.45 6.75 -0.10
C MET A 89 22.64 5.91 0.37
N SER A 90 23.83 6.50 0.49
CA SER A 90 25.00 5.80 0.96
C SER A 90 25.14 5.82 2.48
N SER A 91 24.29 6.57 3.19
CA SER A 91 24.36 6.67 4.64
C SER A 91 23.67 5.50 5.34
N PRO A 92 24.15 5.12 6.56
CA PRO A 92 23.44 4.13 7.37
C PRO A 92 22.02 4.55 7.74
N ALA A 93 21.75 5.85 7.85
CA ALA A 93 20.42 6.39 8.14
C ALA A 93 19.41 6.05 7.05
N TRP A 94 19.83 6.00 5.80
CA TRP A 94 18.95 5.64 4.68
C TRP A 94 18.41 4.21 4.85
N LEU A 95 19.30 3.25 5.09
CA LEU A 95 18.90 1.85 5.26
C LEU A 95 18.02 1.67 6.51
N ALA A 96 18.33 2.39 7.59
CA ALA A 96 17.51 2.35 8.80
C ALA A 96 16.07 2.80 8.51
N THR A 97 15.89 3.88 7.73
CA THR A 97 14.58 4.37 7.32
C THR A 97 13.90 3.38 6.36
N ALA A 98 14.66 2.79 5.43
CA ALA A 98 14.13 1.79 4.51
C ALA A 98 13.60 0.56 5.27
N LYS A 99 14.25 0.16 6.34
CA LYS A 99 13.78 -0.95 7.21
C LYS A 99 12.52 -0.58 7.97
N LYS A 100 12.37 0.68 8.37
CA LYS A 100 11.11 1.16 8.97
C LYS A 100 9.97 1.10 7.96
N LEU A 101 10.23 1.51 6.73
CA LEU A 101 9.25 1.42 5.64
C LEU A 101 8.87 -0.03 5.37
N HIS A 102 9.85 -0.92 5.32
CA HIS A 102 9.62 -2.37 5.15
C HIS A 102 8.66 -2.91 6.21
N HIS A 103 8.93 -2.62 7.48
CA HIS A 103 8.07 -3.03 8.58
C HIS A 103 6.66 -2.44 8.45
N LYS A 104 6.57 -1.16 8.15
CA LYS A 104 5.28 -0.46 8.03
C LYS A 104 4.44 -0.99 6.88
N VAL A 105 5.04 -1.23 5.72
CA VAL A 105 4.34 -1.76 4.56
C VAL A 105 3.80 -3.16 4.85
N HIS A 106 4.65 -4.07 5.33
CA HIS A 106 4.21 -5.43 5.65
C HIS A 106 3.11 -5.45 6.71
N HIS A 107 3.26 -4.68 7.78
CA HIS A 107 2.26 -4.61 8.84
C HIS A 107 0.92 -4.06 8.32
N HIS A 108 0.97 -2.98 7.55
CA HIS A 108 -0.23 -2.36 6.96
C HIS A 108 -0.98 -3.34 6.03
N LEU A 109 -0.25 -4.01 5.14
CA LEU A 109 -0.86 -4.94 4.20
C LEU A 109 -1.44 -6.17 4.90
N ASP A 110 -0.74 -6.71 5.89
CA ASP A 110 -1.22 -7.86 6.67
C ASP A 110 -2.47 -7.50 7.46
N GLU A 111 -2.49 -6.36 8.12
CA GLU A 111 -3.65 -5.88 8.89
C GLU A 111 -4.84 -5.64 7.97
N GLU A 112 -4.63 -5.02 6.81
CA GLU A 112 -5.69 -4.78 5.85
C GLU A 112 -6.31 -6.08 5.35
N GLU A 113 -5.48 -7.05 4.97
CA GLU A 113 -5.96 -8.33 4.46
C GLU A 113 -6.65 -9.17 5.53
N GLN A 114 -6.17 -9.14 6.76
CA GLN A 114 -6.71 -9.94 7.86
C GLN A 114 -7.92 -9.31 8.54
N GLU A 115 -7.96 -8.00 8.68
CA GLU A 115 -9.01 -7.30 9.44
C GLU A 115 -9.97 -6.50 8.56
N VAL A 116 -9.43 -5.61 7.71
CA VAL A 116 -10.28 -4.74 6.88
C VAL A 116 -11.06 -5.56 5.85
N PHE A 117 -10.41 -6.49 5.17
CA PHE A 117 -11.07 -7.31 4.16
C PHE A 117 -12.17 -8.18 4.76
N GLN A 118 -12.00 -8.67 5.99
CA GLN A 118 -13.03 -9.44 6.68
C GLN A 118 -14.29 -8.61 6.92
N LEU A 119 -14.13 -7.40 7.43
CA LEU A 119 -15.26 -6.49 7.68
C LEU A 119 -15.89 -6.01 6.38
N ALA A 120 -15.08 -5.64 5.41
CA ALA A 120 -15.55 -5.18 4.10
C ALA A 120 -16.32 -6.30 3.37
N GLY A 121 -15.89 -7.54 3.51
CA GLY A 121 -16.58 -8.70 2.94
C GLY A 121 -18.00 -8.84 3.45
N ARG A 122 -18.26 -8.38 4.67
CA ARG A 122 -19.61 -8.39 5.28
C ARG A 122 -20.41 -7.13 4.91
N ALA A 123 -19.73 -6.03 4.61
CA ALA A 123 -20.35 -4.73 4.32
C ALA A 123 -20.72 -4.54 2.85
N LEU A 124 -20.03 -5.24 1.94
CA LEU A 124 -20.21 -5.10 0.50
C LEU A 124 -20.98 -6.27 -0.08
N SER A 125 -21.85 -6.01 -1.04
CA SER A 125 -22.53 -7.07 -1.80
C SER A 125 -21.57 -7.71 -2.80
N ASP A 126 -21.91 -8.89 -3.33
CA ASP A 126 -21.11 -9.56 -4.35
C ASP A 126 -20.95 -8.69 -5.59
N LYS A 127 -22.03 -8.00 -6.00
CA LYS A 127 -22.00 -7.09 -7.14
C LYS A 127 -21.01 -5.93 -6.89
N GLN A 128 -21.04 -5.34 -5.70
CA GLN A 128 -20.11 -4.25 -5.33
C GLN A 128 -18.66 -4.73 -5.36
N LYS A 129 -18.39 -5.92 -4.83
CA LYS A 129 -17.03 -6.50 -4.83
C LYS A 129 -16.47 -6.63 -6.25
N HIS A 130 -17.30 -7.05 -7.20
CA HIS A 130 -16.87 -7.19 -8.60
C HIS A 130 -16.78 -5.84 -9.31
N ASP A 131 -17.75 -4.96 -9.12
CA ASP A 131 -17.78 -3.63 -9.75
C ASP A 131 -16.56 -2.79 -9.29
N LEU A 132 -16.24 -2.84 -8.03
CA LEU A 132 -15.08 -2.13 -7.47
C LEU A 132 -13.77 -2.67 -8.03
N ALA A 133 -13.67 -3.99 -8.22
CA ALA A 133 -12.50 -4.61 -8.84
C ALA A 133 -12.29 -4.08 -10.26
N GLN A 134 -13.34 -3.99 -11.05
CA GLN A 134 -13.27 -3.47 -12.41
C GLN A 134 -12.80 -2.01 -12.46
N LYS A 135 -13.34 -1.18 -11.59
CA LYS A 135 -12.95 0.24 -11.49
C LYS A 135 -11.51 0.41 -11.07
N TYR A 136 -11.10 -0.35 -10.06
CA TYR A 136 -9.74 -0.32 -9.55
C TYR A 136 -8.73 -0.75 -10.62
N ASP A 137 -8.96 -1.89 -11.26
CA ASP A 137 -8.06 -2.41 -12.30
C ASP A 137 -7.98 -1.51 -13.51
N ALA A 138 -9.10 -0.92 -13.94
CA ALA A 138 -9.13 -0.02 -15.09
C ALA A 138 -8.25 1.23 -14.88
N ASN A 139 -8.06 1.66 -13.64
CA ASN A 139 -7.27 2.84 -13.31
C ASN A 139 -5.85 2.50 -12.86
N MET A 140 -5.64 1.37 -12.19
CA MET A 140 -4.33 0.94 -11.70
C MET A 140 -3.51 0.26 -12.79
N HIS A 141 -4.15 -0.49 -13.62
CA HIS A 141 -3.55 -1.30 -14.70
C HIS A 141 -4.21 -1.01 -16.04
#